data_2cbbced74f8731f2ebe4869c0b060f5e
#
_entry.id   2cbbced74f8731f2ebe4869c0b060f5e
#
_cell.length_a   1.000
_cell.length_b   1.000
_cell.length_c   1.000
_cell.angle_alpha   90.00
_cell.angle_beta   90.00
_cell.angle_gamma   90.00
#
_symmetry.space_group_name_H-M   'P 1'
#
loop_
_entity.id
_entity.type
_entity.pdbx_description
1 polymer ?
#
loop_
_entity_poly.entity_id
_entity_poly.type
_entity_poly.pdbx_seq_one_letter_code
_entity_poly.pdbx_strand_id
1 'polypeptide(L)'
;MEYKSDILSTLLNKKTTGLVVSINDLRDKEFSGVKLSAEEKTALSNFNKYRITILNAEADEQKFHYKYRQIQVIANLSDWHEFLKKEFLG
;
A
#
# COMPACT_ATOMS: atom_id res chain seq x y z
N MET A 1 9.55 -18.67 10.52
CA MET A 1 10.10 -18.21 9.43
C MET A 1 10.62 -16.84 9.49
N GLU A 2 11.88 -16.81 9.73
CA GLU A 2 12.59 -15.58 9.90
C GLU A 2 12.53 -14.71 8.65
N TYR A 3 12.45 -15.36 7.51
CA TYR A 3 12.45 -14.65 6.25
C TYR A 3 11.36 -13.58 6.17
N LYS A 4 10.12 -13.96 6.48
CA LYS A 4 9.01 -13.02 6.47
C LYS A 4 9.14 -11.98 7.56
N SER A 5 9.60 -12.41 8.73
CA SER A 5 9.82 -11.50 9.85
C SER A 5 10.85 -10.44 9.49
N ASP A 6 11.91 -10.83 8.80
CA ASP A 6 12.96 -9.90 8.41
C ASP A 6 12.44 -8.85 7.43
N ILE A 7 11.60 -9.25 6.49
CA ILE A 7 11.03 -8.32 5.52
C ILE A 7 10.13 -7.31 6.23
N LEU A 8 9.22 -7.79 7.07
CA LEU A 8 8.33 -6.92 7.82
C LEU A 8 9.09 -6.00 8.76
N SER A 9 10.10 -6.53 9.42
CA SER A 9 10.93 -5.75 10.33
C SER A 9 11.64 -4.62 9.59
N THR A 10 12.17 -4.90 8.40
CA THR A 10 12.83 -3.91 7.58
C THR A 10 11.86 -2.80 7.15
N LEU A 11 10.67 -3.18 6.71
CA LEU A 11 9.66 -2.21 6.32
C LEU A 11 9.24 -1.34 7.50
N LEU A 12 9.05 -1.96 8.65
CA LEU A 12 8.65 -1.24 9.85
C LEU A 12 9.74 -0.25 10.30
N ASN A 13 11.01 -0.66 10.23
CA ASN A 13 12.11 0.23 10.57
C ASN A 13 12.16 1.45 9.67
N LYS A 14 11.98 1.25 8.37
CA LYS A 14 11.96 2.37 7.43
C LYS A 14 10.82 3.32 7.74
N LYS A 15 9.65 2.79 8.04
CA LYS A 15 8.49 3.58 8.41
C LYS A 15 8.75 4.38 9.67
N THR A 16 9.32 3.74 10.69
CA THR A 16 9.60 4.36 11.98
C THR A 16 10.62 5.48 11.85
N THR A 17 11.61 5.33 10.98
CA THR A 17 12.64 6.35 10.78
C THR A 17 12.19 7.47 9.84
N GLY A 18 10.99 7.36 9.27
CA GLY A 18 10.49 8.38 8.35
C GLY A 18 11.06 8.28 6.94
N LEU A 19 11.76 7.20 6.62
CA LEU A 19 12.33 7.01 5.29
C LEU A 19 11.31 6.56 4.25
N VAL A 20 10.15 6.09 4.70
CA VAL A 20 9.10 5.60 3.82
C VAL A 20 7.80 6.35 4.10
N VAL A 21 7.20 6.85 3.04
CA VAL A 21 5.85 7.42 3.09
C VAL A 21 4.92 6.42 2.39
N SER A 22 3.95 5.92 3.10
CA SER A 22 3.06 4.88 2.59
C SER A 22 1.79 5.47 1.98
N ILE A 23 0.99 4.59 1.35
CA ILE A 23 -0.31 4.97 0.81
C ILE A 23 -1.21 5.56 1.91
N ASN A 24 -1.20 4.97 3.10
CA ASN A 24 -2.01 5.48 4.20
C ASN A 24 -1.51 6.84 4.68
N ASP A 25 -0.22 7.11 4.58
CA ASP A 25 0.30 8.44 4.90
C ASP A 25 -0.26 9.48 3.92
N LEU A 26 -0.39 9.13 2.63
CA LEU A 26 -0.99 10.02 1.66
C LEU A 26 -2.47 10.26 1.97
N ARG A 27 -3.18 9.23 2.38
CA ARG A 27 -4.58 9.37 2.77
C ARG A 27 -4.73 10.29 3.98
N ASP A 28 -3.81 10.17 4.93
CA ASP A 28 -3.82 11.04 6.11
C ASP A 28 -3.58 12.49 5.73
N LYS A 29 -2.66 12.74 4.78
CA LYS A 29 -2.41 14.08 4.26
C LYS A 29 -3.67 14.65 3.64
N GLU A 30 -4.31 13.87 2.79
CA GLU A 30 -5.54 14.30 2.11
C GLU A 30 -6.65 14.59 3.12
N PHE A 31 -6.82 13.71 4.09
CA PHE A 31 -7.83 13.87 5.12
C PHE A 31 -7.58 15.12 5.96
N SER A 32 -6.31 15.46 6.19
CA SER A 32 -5.93 16.65 6.95
C SER A 32 -6.01 17.95 6.15
N GLY A 33 -6.43 17.86 4.90
CA GLY A 33 -6.57 19.05 4.05
C GLY A 33 -5.29 19.45 3.34
N VAL A 34 -4.25 18.65 3.42
CA VAL A 34 -3.00 18.90 2.71
C VAL A 34 -3.17 18.51 1.24
N LYS A 35 -2.79 19.41 0.34
CA LYS A 35 -2.93 19.16 -1.08
C LYS A 35 -1.90 18.13 -1.55
N LEU A 36 -2.38 17.10 -2.25
CA LEU A 36 -1.51 16.09 -2.82
C LEU A 36 -0.99 16.51 -4.19
N SER A 37 0.23 16.08 -4.51
CA SER A 37 0.77 16.28 -5.85
C SER A 37 0.04 15.37 -6.85
N ALA A 38 0.24 15.63 -8.16
CA ALA A 38 -0.35 14.81 -9.20
C ALA A 38 0.12 13.36 -9.09
N GLU A 39 1.41 13.16 -8.79
CA GLU A 39 1.97 11.82 -8.64
C GLU A 39 1.38 11.10 -7.42
N GLU A 40 1.22 11.80 -6.32
CA GLU A 40 0.60 11.23 -5.12
C GLU A 40 -0.83 10.79 -5.40
N LYS A 41 -1.60 11.60 -6.11
CA LYS A 41 -2.97 11.24 -6.50
C LYS A 41 -2.98 10.03 -7.42
N THR A 42 -2.05 9.96 -8.36
CA THR A 42 -1.93 8.83 -9.26
C THR A 42 -1.63 7.55 -8.49
N ALA A 43 -0.71 7.61 -7.52
CA ALA A 43 -0.38 6.45 -6.71
C ALA A 43 -1.59 5.94 -5.92
N LEU A 44 -2.38 6.85 -5.34
CA LEU A 44 -3.61 6.47 -4.63
C LEU A 44 -4.60 5.80 -5.55
N SER A 45 -4.79 6.35 -6.75
CA SER A 45 -5.70 5.78 -7.74
C SER A 45 -5.25 4.39 -8.17
N ASN A 46 -3.96 4.23 -8.42
CA ASN A 46 -3.40 2.94 -8.82
C ASN A 46 -3.53 1.90 -7.71
N PHE A 47 -3.27 2.31 -6.48
CA PHE A 47 -3.45 1.41 -5.35
C PHE A 47 -4.89 0.96 -5.21
N ASN A 48 -5.85 1.88 -5.36
CA ASN A 48 -7.26 1.52 -5.28
C ASN A 48 -7.67 0.52 -6.35
N LYS A 49 -7.19 0.71 -7.57
CA LYS A 49 -7.46 -0.24 -8.67
C LYS A 49 -6.84 -1.60 -8.37
N TYR A 50 -5.61 -1.61 -7.90
CA TYR A 50 -4.91 -2.84 -7.52
C TYR A 50 -5.69 -3.58 -6.45
N ARG A 51 -6.09 -2.87 -5.39
CA ARG A 51 -6.84 -3.46 -4.28
C ARG A 51 -8.13 -4.09 -4.75
N ILE A 52 -8.90 -3.34 -5.54
CA ILE A 52 -10.19 -3.82 -6.05
C ILE A 52 -10.00 -5.04 -6.93
N THR A 53 -9.01 -5.02 -7.81
CA THR A 53 -8.73 -6.12 -8.73
C THR A 53 -8.39 -7.40 -7.96
N ILE A 54 -7.49 -7.27 -6.97
CA ILE A 54 -7.07 -8.43 -6.17
C ILE A 54 -8.23 -9.01 -5.38
N LEU A 55 -9.02 -8.16 -4.74
CA LEU A 55 -10.12 -8.64 -3.89
C LEU A 55 -11.28 -9.20 -4.70
N ASN A 56 -11.59 -8.59 -5.85
CA ASN A 56 -12.68 -9.07 -6.69
C ASN A 56 -12.34 -10.39 -7.39
N ALA A 57 -11.06 -10.68 -7.57
CA ALA A 57 -10.65 -11.92 -8.19
C ALA A 57 -10.74 -13.13 -7.25
N GLU A 58 -10.93 -12.90 -5.96
CA GLU A 58 -10.92 -13.97 -4.98
C GLU A 58 -12.32 -14.34 -4.54
N ALA A 59 -12.72 -15.59 -4.82
CA ALA A 59 -14.04 -16.11 -4.44
C ALA A 59 -14.02 -16.85 -3.10
N ASP A 60 -12.84 -17.29 -2.66
CA ASP A 60 -12.72 -18.02 -1.39
C ASP A 60 -12.65 -17.02 -0.24
N GLU A 61 -13.54 -17.18 0.74
CA GLU A 61 -13.64 -16.23 1.84
C GLU A 61 -12.36 -16.15 2.68
N GLN A 62 -11.74 -17.29 2.97
CA GLN A 62 -10.52 -17.29 3.78
C GLN A 62 -9.37 -16.63 3.03
N LYS A 63 -9.24 -16.91 1.75
CA LYS A 63 -8.21 -16.31 0.92
C LYS A 63 -8.48 -14.82 0.73
N PHE A 64 -9.74 -14.43 0.65
CA PHE A 64 -10.12 -13.02 0.58
C PHE A 64 -9.61 -12.27 1.81
N HIS A 65 -9.86 -12.80 2.99
CA HIS A 65 -9.41 -12.17 4.23
C HIS A 65 -7.90 -12.10 4.32
N TYR A 66 -7.23 -13.14 3.87
CA TYR A 66 -5.77 -13.16 3.85
C TYR A 66 -5.21 -12.07 2.93
N LYS A 67 -5.76 -11.97 1.73
CA LYS A 67 -5.34 -10.94 0.77
C LYS A 67 -5.66 -9.55 1.26
N TYR A 68 -6.80 -9.39 1.89
CA TYR A 68 -7.19 -8.12 2.48
C TYR A 68 -6.16 -7.65 3.50
N ARG A 69 -5.71 -8.55 4.37
CA ARG A 69 -4.69 -8.23 5.36
C ARG A 69 -3.36 -7.85 4.71
N GLN A 70 -2.97 -8.59 3.66
CA GLN A 70 -1.74 -8.28 2.95
C GLN A 70 -1.79 -6.89 2.33
N ILE A 71 -2.91 -6.53 1.75
CA ILE A 71 -3.10 -5.21 1.15
C ILE A 71 -3.02 -4.13 2.23
N GLN A 72 -3.58 -4.39 3.40
CA GLN A 72 -3.49 -3.45 4.52
C GLN A 72 -2.03 -3.23 4.93
N VAL A 73 -1.24 -4.29 5.00
CA VAL A 73 0.18 -4.18 5.33
C VAL A 73 0.91 -3.36 4.28
N ILE A 74 0.64 -3.64 3.02
CA ILE A 74 1.25 -2.90 1.91
C ILE A 74 0.88 -1.41 2.00
N ALA A 75 -0.38 -1.11 2.26
CA ALA A 75 -0.84 0.29 2.37
C ALA A 75 -0.18 1.03 3.52
N ASN A 76 0.18 0.31 4.58
CA ASN A 76 0.78 0.91 5.76
C ASN A 76 2.30 1.02 5.71
N LEU A 77 2.97 0.07 5.07
CA LEU A 77 4.42 -0.08 5.20
C LEU A 77 5.21 0.10 3.92
N SER A 78 4.59 -0.04 2.74
CA SER A 78 5.31 0.11 1.48
C SER A 78 5.33 1.56 1.03
N ASP A 79 6.42 1.93 0.36
CA ASP A 79 6.57 3.28 -0.19
C ASP A 79 5.51 3.50 -1.27
N TRP A 80 4.85 4.67 -1.24
CA TRP A 80 3.80 4.97 -2.20
C TRP A 80 4.31 5.05 -3.65
N HIS A 81 5.61 5.31 -3.85
CA HIS A 81 6.19 5.36 -5.19
C HIS A 81 6.11 4.02 -5.90
N GLU A 82 5.96 2.92 -5.15
CA GLU A 82 5.78 1.60 -5.77
C GLU A 82 4.57 1.57 -6.68
N PHE A 83 3.55 2.36 -6.39
CA PHE A 83 2.31 2.38 -7.18
C PHE A 83 2.38 3.31 -8.38
N LEU A 84 3.54 3.91 -8.64
CA LEU A 84 3.81 4.62 -9.88
C LEU A 84 4.48 3.73 -10.92
N LYS A 85 4.84 2.51 -10.54
CA LYS A 85 5.48 1.58 -11.46
C LYS A 85 4.52 1.13 -12.55
N LYS A 86 5.07 0.82 -13.72
CA LYS A 86 4.30 0.48 -14.90
C LYS A 86 3.29 -0.64 -14.66
N GLU A 87 3.67 -1.63 -13.85
CA GLU A 87 2.80 -2.78 -13.56
C GLU A 87 1.52 -2.40 -12.85
N PHE A 88 1.45 -1.21 -12.24
CA PHE A 88 0.25 -0.72 -11.55
C PHE A 88 -0.51 0.33 -12.35
N LEU A 89 -0.07 0.63 -13.56
CA LEU A 89 -0.70 1.66 -14.39
C LEU A 89 -1.82 1.10 -15.28
N GLY A 90 -2.25 -0.05 -15.07
CA GLY A 90 -3.27 -0.68 -15.89
C GLY A 90 -4.65 -0.03 -15.78
#